data_1c9694be58e480a8f1e1937a14166caa
#
_entry.id   1c9694be58e480a8f1e1937a14166caa
#
_cell.length_a   1.000
_cell.length_b   1.000
_cell.length_c   1.000
_cell.angle_alpha   90.00
_cell.angle_beta   90.00
_cell.angle_gamma   90.00
#
_symmetry.space_group_name_H-M   'P 1'
#
loop_
_entity.id
_entity.type
_entity.pdbx_description
1 polymer ?
#
loop_
_entity_poly.entity_id
_entity_poly.type
_entity_poly.pdbx_seq_one_letter_code
_entity_poly.pdbx_strand_id
1 'polypeptide(L)'
;MESLKAHAKAGRLVLGPWYVASDEFLVSGESLLRNLALGMEQAQAWGAGAQALGYLPDTFGHIAQMPQILEQFGIAHAVVWRGVETPHDFFDWQAPEGSTVATIYLSEGYYLHPLHGPEWMAQTQDLLHKLQARRDPALSGPLLLTHGGDHLAPHPQLAARMEDFNQR
;
A
#
# COMPACT_ATOMS: atom_id res chain seq x y z
N MET A 1 -17.99 -7.72 15.66
CA MET A 1 -16.88 -8.60 15.24
C MET A 1 -17.26 -9.57 14.13
N GLU A 2 -18.38 -10.27 14.20
CA GLU A 2 -18.88 -11.15 13.12
C GLU A 2 -19.00 -10.46 11.75
N SER A 3 -19.49 -9.22 11.71
CA SER A 3 -19.62 -8.43 10.48
C SER A 3 -18.27 -8.16 9.80
N LEU A 4 -17.20 -7.81 10.56
CA LEU A 4 -15.87 -7.59 10.01
C LEU A 4 -15.27 -8.88 9.45
N LYS A 5 -15.41 -10.00 10.14
CA LYS A 5 -14.97 -11.31 9.63
C LYS A 5 -15.70 -11.70 8.35
N ALA A 6 -16.98 -11.40 8.23
CA ALA A 6 -17.72 -11.63 7.00
C ALA A 6 -17.19 -10.79 5.82
N HIS A 7 -16.80 -9.53 6.07
CA HIS A 7 -16.17 -8.68 5.05
C HIS A 7 -14.77 -9.18 4.67
N ALA A 8 -13.96 -9.64 5.65
CA ALA A 8 -12.66 -10.22 5.40
C ALA A 8 -12.75 -11.48 4.53
N LYS A 9 -13.65 -12.42 4.90
CA LYS A 9 -13.93 -13.64 4.11
C LYS A 9 -14.43 -13.34 2.69
N ALA A 10 -15.17 -12.25 2.52
CA ALA A 10 -15.67 -11.82 1.21
C ALA A 10 -14.65 -11.01 0.38
N GLY A 11 -13.39 -10.85 0.87
CA GLY A 11 -12.35 -10.08 0.21
C GLY A 11 -12.58 -8.56 0.18
N ARG A 12 -13.54 -8.06 0.96
CA ARG A 12 -13.87 -6.62 1.05
C ARG A 12 -13.10 -5.89 2.17
N LEU A 13 -12.51 -6.63 3.07
CA LEU A 13 -11.59 -6.13 4.08
C LEU A 13 -10.28 -6.90 3.93
N VAL A 14 -9.23 -6.18 3.61
CA VAL A 14 -7.88 -6.72 3.47
C VAL A 14 -7.15 -6.58 4.80
N LEU A 15 -6.45 -7.63 5.24
CA LEU A 15 -5.75 -7.70 6.51
C LEU A 15 -4.30 -8.12 6.31
N GLY A 16 -3.42 -7.61 7.17
CA GLY A 16 -1.99 -7.94 7.13
C GLY A 16 -1.23 -7.13 6.07
N PRO A 17 0.00 -7.56 5.69
CA PRO A 17 0.68 -8.74 6.20
C PRO A 17 1.28 -8.54 7.61
N TRP A 18 1.52 -7.28 8.02
CA TRP A 18 2.15 -6.95 9.29
C TRP A 18 1.16 -7.09 10.47
N TYR A 19 1.66 -7.54 11.63
CA TYR A 19 0.91 -7.49 12.87
C TYR A 19 0.76 -6.05 13.38
N VAL A 20 1.86 -5.29 13.32
CA VAL A 20 1.89 -3.85 13.57
C VAL A 20 2.81 -3.16 12.56
N ALA A 21 2.50 -1.92 12.16
CA ALA A 21 3.45 -1.08 11.44
C ALA A 21 4.63 -0.76 12.37
N SER A 22 5.84 -1.16 11.98
CA SER A 22 7.07 -0.92 12.75
C SER A 22 8.04 -0.06 11.95
N ASP A 23 8.80 0.77 12.65
CA ASP A 23 9.91 1.49 12.06
C ASP A 23 11.11 0.54 11.93
N GLU A 24 11.54 0.27 10.71
CA GLU A 24 12.49 -0.79 10.38
C GLU A 24 13.86 -0.61 11.05
N PHE A 25 14.30 0.64 11.23
CA PHE A 25 15.58 0.94 11.85
C PHE A 25 15.57 0.85 13.39
N LEU A 26 14.39 0.80 14.02
CA LEU A 26 14.24 0.79 15.48
C LEU A 26 14.02 -0.60 16.07
N VAL A 27 13.85 -1.61 15.22
CA VAL A 27 13.59 -2.99 15.66
C VAL A 27 14.65 -3.95 15.11
N SER A 28 14.79 -5.12 15.73
CA SER A 28 15.69 -6.15 15.21
C SER A 28 15.11 -6.88 14.01
N GLY A 29 15.97 -7.47 13.16
CA GLY A 29 15.52 -8.31 12.05
C GLY A 29 14.62 -9.46 12.49
N GLU A 30 14.93 -10.12 13.61
CA GLU A 30 14.09 -11.17 14.21
C GLU A 30 12.70 -10.62 14.58
N SER A 31 12.61 -9.38 15.09
CA SER A 31 11.31 -8.75 15.38
C SER A 31 10.50 -8.49 14.11
N LEU A 32 11.14 -8.11 13.00
CA LEU A 32 10.46 -7.94 11.71
C LEU A 32 9.91 -9.27 11.19
N LEU A 33 10.70 -10.34 11.24
CA LEU A 33 10.26 -11.67 10.83
C LEU A 33 9.06 -12.17 11.66
N ARG A 34 9.11 -12.00 12.97
CA ARG A 34 8.01 -12.38 13.88
C ARG A 34 6.77 -11.54 13.67
N ASN A 35 6.95 -10.22 13.47
CA ASN A 35 5.86 -9.30 13.17
C ASN A 35 5.11 -9.74 11.92
N LEU A 36 5.84 -10.05 10.84
CA LEU A 36 5.25 -10.49 9.58
C LEU A 36 4.55 -11.85 9.73
N ALA A 37 5.22 -12.83 10.34
CA ALA A 37 4.63 -14.15 10.59
C ALA A 37 3.33 -14.06 11.39
N LEU A 38 3.33 -13.29 12.49
CA LEU A 38 2.17 -13.11 13.34
C LEU A 38 1.03 -12.37 12.64
N GLY A 39 1.34 -11.34 11.84
CA GLY A 39 0.34 -10.61 11.06
C GLY A 39 -0.36 -11.50 10.04
N MET A 40 0.39 -12.35 9.34
CA MET A 40 -0.16 -13.33 8.40
C MET A 40 -1.03 -14.38 9.11
N GLU A 41 -0.59 -14.89 10.27
CA GLU A 41 -1.37 -15.82 11.10
C GLU A 41 -2.71 -15.19 11.55
N GLN A 42 -2.66 -13.94 12.03
CA GLN A 42 -3.87 -13.22 12.44
C GLN A 42 -4.83 -13.00 11.26
N ALA A 43 -4.35 -12.63 10.09
CA ALA A 43 -5.17 -12.48 8.90
C ALA A 43 -5.90 -13.79 8.54
N GLN A 44 -5.19 -14.93 8.60
CA GLN A 44 -5.78 -16.25 8.39
C GLN A 44 -6.84 -16.60 9.46
N ALA A 45 -6.59 -16.29 10.73
CA ALA A 45 -7.55 -16.52 11.83
C ALA A 45 -8.86 -15.71 11.64
N TRP A 46 -8.82 -14.62 10.91
CA TRP A 46 -10.00 -13.85 10.53
C TRP A 46 -10.71 -14.40 9.30
N GLY A 47 -10.12 -15.42 8.65
CA GLY A 47 -10.65 -16.05 7.44
C GLY A 47 -10.40 -15.26 6.16
N ALA A 48 -9.53 -14.25 6.21
CA ALA A 48 -8.94 -13.61 5.05
C ALA A 48 -7.68 -14.37 4.64
N GLY A 49 -7.37 -14.45 3.35
CA GLY A 49 -5.99 -14.72 2.94
C GLY A 49 -5.09 -13.60 3.44
N ALA A 50 -3.86 -13.92 3.89
CA ALA A 50 -2.90 -12.86 4.18
C ALA A 50 -2.66 -12.03 2.92
N GLN A 51 -2.62 -10.70 3.07
CA GLN A 51 -2.27 -9.81 1.96
C GLN A 51 -0.84 -10.14 1.51
N ALA A 52 -0.69 -10.56 0.27
CA ALA A 52 0.62 -10.80 -0.35
C ALA A 52 1.23 -9.49 -0.90
N LEU A 53 1.19 -8.43 -0.09
CA LEU A 53 1.67 -7.08 -0.41
C LEU A 53 2.42 -6.50 0.77
N GLY A 54 3.70 -6.20 0.63
CA GLY A 54 4.52 -5.51 1.61
C GLY A 54 4.09 -4.04 1.73
N TYR A 55 3.05 -3.75 2.52
CA TYR A 55 2.52 -2.41 2.67
C TYR A 55 3.25 -1.66 3.78
N LEU A 56 4.08 -0.68 3.40
CA LEU A 56 4.98 0.09 4.26
C LEU A 56 4.81 1.61 3.99
N PRO A 57 3.60 2.16 4.21
CA PRO A 57 3.28 3.51 3.74
C PRO A 57 3.86 4.61 4.63
N ASP A 58 4.17 4.33 5.89
CA ASP A 58 4.60 5.35 6.86
C ASP A 58 5.85 4.96 7.67
N THR A 59 6.60 3.99 7.19
CA THR A 59 7.90 3.59 7.73
C THR A 59 8.94 4.66 7.41
N PHE A 60 9.71 5.12 8.41
CA PHE A 60 10.64 6.26 8.28
C PHE A 60 12.01 5.84 7.73
N GLY A 61 11.99 5.21 6.59
CA GLY A 61 13.14 4.63 5.90
C GLY A 61 13.10 3.11 5.91
N HIS A 62 13.91 2.51 5.03
CA HIS A 62 13.85 1.08 4.78
C HIS A 62 15.23 0.44 4.92
N ILE A 63 15.29 -0.73 5.55
CA ILE A 63 16.51 -1.54 5.57
C ILE A 63 16.73 -2.19 4.22
N ALA A 64 17.99 -2.31 3.81
CA ALA A 64 18.36 -2.90 2.52
C ALA A 64 17.88 -4.36 2.34
N GLN A 65 17.64 -5.08 3.43
CA GLN A 65 17.20 -6.47 3.43
C GLN A 65 15.67 -6.65 3.38
N MET A 66 14.89 -5.58 3.36
CA MET A 66 13.42 -5.70 3.33
C MET A 66 12.88 -6.52 2.15
N PRO A 67 13.37 -6.38 0.90
CA PRO A 67 12.96 -7.25 -0.20
C PRO A 67 13.22 -8.74 0.07
N GLN A 68 14.36 -9.08 0.67
CA GLN A 68 14.68 -10.46 1.06
C GLN A 68 13.65 -11.00 2.07
N ILE A 69 13.31 -10.20 3.09
CA ILE A 69 12.32 -10.59 4.10
C ILE A 69 10.96 -10.83 3.43
N LEU A 70 10.52 -9.93 2.58
CA LEU A 70 9.23 -10.05 1.88
C LEU A 70 9.20 -11.30 0.99
N GLU A 71 10.24 -11.52 0.18
CA GLU A 71 10.32 -12.66 -0.72
C GLU A 71 10.29 -14.01 0.02
N GLN A 72 10.96 -14.12 1.18
CA GLN A 72 10.95 -15.33 2.01
C GLN A 72 9.56 -15.66 2.58
N PHE A 73 8.69 -14.67 2.69
CA PHE A 73 7.27 -14.86 3.05
C PHE A 73 6.35 -14.99 1.84
N GLY A 74 6.91 -15.12 0.62
CA GLY A 74 6.14 -15.24 -0.62
C GLY A 74 5.49 -13.94 -1.07
N ILE A 75 5.98 -12.79 -0.61
CA ILE A 75 5.48 -11.46 -0.96
C ILE A 75 6.37 -10.88 -2.06
N ALA A 76 5.86 -10.83 -3.28
CA ALA A 76 6.57 -10.35 -4.47
C ALA A 76 6.33 -8.87 -4.79
N HIS A 77 5.48 -8.19 -4.03
CA HIS A 77 5.09 -6.80 -4.29
C HIS A 77 5.16 -5.96 -3.02
N ALA A 78 5.51 -4.68 -3.16
CA ALA A 78 5.52 -3.73 -2.05
C ALA A 78 4.88 -2.39 -2.43
N VAL A 79 4.45 -1.66 -1.41
CA VAL A 79 4.04 -0.25 -1.50
C VAL A 79 4.79 0.49 -0.42
N VAL A 80 5.50 1.55 -0.80
CA VAL A 80 6.34 2.36 0.08
C VAL A 80 6.08 3.84 -0.12
N TRP A 81 6.42 4.65 0.87
CA TRP A 81 6.37 6.11 0.75
C TRP A 81 7.66 6.76 1.22
N ARG A 82 7.89 6.86 2.53
CA ARG A 82 9.03 7.61 3.10
C ARG A 82 10.35 6.91 2.81
N GLY A 83 11.42 7.70 2.78
CA GLY A 83 12.79 7.19 2.65
C GLY A 83 13.15 6.64 1.26
N VAL A 84 12.38 7.01 0.23
CA VAL A 84 12.58 6.59 -1.16
C VAL A 84 12.73 7.81 -2.05
N GLU A 85 13.74 7.81 -2.91
CA GLU A 85 13.93 8.77 -3.99
C GLU A 85 14.06 8.01 -5.31
N THR A 86 13.08 8.15 -6.18
CA THR A 86 13.05 7.51 -7.50
C THR A 86 12.33 8.42 -8.51
N PRO A 87 12.77 8.45 -9.77
CA PRO A 87 12.09 9.23 -10.81
C PRO A 87 10.70 8.70 -11.17
N HIS A 88 10.46 7.41 -10.97
CA HIS A 88 9.23 6.73 -11.33
C HIS A 88 8.53 6.15 -10.09
N ASP A 89 7.20 6.05 -10.15
CA ASP A 89 6.38 5.51 -9.07
C ASP A 89 6.32 3.98 -9.06
N PHE A 90 7.00 3.33 -10.01
CA PHE A 90 7.14 1.88 -10.08
C PHE A 90 8.61 1.51 -10.29
N PHE A 91 9.14 0.62 -9.46
CA PHE A 91 10.53 0.17 -9.53
C PHE A 91 10.70 -1.24 -8.94
N ASP A 92 11.79 -1.89 -9.34
CA ASP A 92 12.23 -3.14 -8.72
C ASP A 92 13.14 -2.80 -7.53
N TRP A 93 12.66 -3.14 -6.33
CA TRP A 93 13.43 -2.98 -5.10
C TRP A 93 14.24 -4.23 -4.84
N GLN A 94 15.57 -4.10 -4.88
CA GLN A 94 16.49 -5.21 -4.77
C GLN A 94 17.26 -5.19 -3.45
N ALA A 95 17.31 -6.33 -2.77
CA ALA A 95 18.16 -6.55 -1.61
C ALA A 95 19.61 -6.89 -2.02
N PRO A 96 20.59 -6.72 -1.12
CA PRO A 96 22.01 -6.95 -1.43
C PRO A 96 22.36 -8.36 -1.93
N GLU A 97 21.59 -9.37 -1.52
CA GLU A 97 21.80 -10.76 -1.97
C GLU A 97 21.07 -11.12 -3.27
N GLY A 98 20.28 -10.18 -3.82
CA GLY A 98 19.64 -10.33 -5.12
C GLY A 98 18.12 -10.52 -5.10
N SER A 99 17.49 -10.78 -3.94
CA SER A 99 16.02 -10.82 -3.83
C SER A 99 15.41 -9.52 -4.34
N THR A 100 14.31 -9.62 -5.10
CA THR A 100 13.69 -8.45 -5.75
C THR A 100 12.18 -8.46 -5.57
N VAL A 101 11.60 -7.32 -5.20
CA VAL A 101 10.15 -7.12 -5.13
C VAL A 101 9.72 -5.95 -6.00
N ALA A 102 8.67 -6.15 -6.79
CA ALA A 102 8.08 -5.08 -7.59
C ALA A 102 7.38 -4.08 -6.67
N THR A 103 7.78 -2.81 -6.71
CA THR A 103 7.42 -1.82 -5.70
C THR A 103 6.72 -0.61 -6.31
N ILE A 104 5.63 -0.18 -5.68
CA ILE A 104 4.97 1.09 -5.95
C ILE A 104 5.43 2.11 -4.92
N TYR A 105 5.92 3.25 -5.40
CA TYR A 105 6.22 4.42 -4.60
C TYR A 105 5.03 5.37 -4.58
N LEU A 106 4.56 5.71 -3.39
CA LEU A 106 3.49 6.69 -3.20
C LEU A 106 4.09 8.10 -3.21
N SER A 107 4.44 8.62 -4.39
CA SER A 107 5.11 9.93 -4.52
C SER A 107 4.31 11.10 -3.95
N GLU A 108 2.98 11.00 -3.96
CA GLU A 108 2.08 11.99 -3.36
C GLU A 108 1.67 11.61 -1.91
N GLY A 109 2.25 10.53 -1.37
CA GLY A 109 1.95 9.99 -0.05
C GLY A 109 0.71 9.10 0.00
N TYR A 110 0.39 8.58 1.19
CA TYR A 110 -0.81 7.76 1.39
C TYR A 110 -2.00 8.57 1.94
N TYR A 111 -1.73 9.76 2.47
CA TYR A 111 -2.70 10.65 3.10
C TYR A 111 -3.35 11.56 2.04
N LEU A 112 -4.19 10.98 1.20
CA LEU A 112 -4.81 11.66 0.07
C LEU A 112 -6.33 11.65 0.16
N HIS A 113 -6.96 12.75 -0.27
CA HIS A 113 -8.41 12.93 -0.28
C HIS A 113 -8.92 13.41 -1.64
N PRO A 114 -8.50 12.81 -2.74
CA PRO A 114 -8.82 13.34 -4.07
C PRO A 114 -10.33 13.43 -4.32
N LEU A 115 -11.13 12.56 -3.70
CA LEU A 115 -12.58 12.52 -3.85
C LEU A 115 -13.32 13.28 -2.73
N HIS A 116 -12.64 14.19 -2.01
CA HIS A 116 -13.22 14.97 -0.92
C HIS A 116 -13.40 16.44 -1.32
N GLY A 117 -14.32 17.16 -0.61
CA GLY A 117 -14.55 18.59 -0.84
C GLY A 117 -15.37 18.93 -2.08
N PRO A 118 -15.60 20.22 -2.33
CA PRO A 118 -16.42 20.70 -3.46
C PRO A 118 -15.71 20.58 -4.82
N GLU A 119 -14.39 20.70 -4.85
CA GLU A 119 -13.57 20.67 -6.08
C GLU A 119 -12.95 19.29 -6.35
N TRP A 120 -13.53 18.24 -5.79
CA TRP A 120 -12.98 16.89 -5.83
C TRP A 120 -12.64 16.39 -7.24
N MET A 121 -13.42 16.77 -8.25
CA MET A 121 -13.19 16.34 -9.63
C MET A 121 -11.87 16.92 -10.16
N ALA A 122 -11.66 18.23 -10.04
CA ALA A 122 -10.45 18.90 -10.50
C ALA A 122 -9.22 18.41 -9.70
N GLN A 123 -9.35 18.23 -8.39
CA GLN A 123 -8.28 17.70 -7.54
C GLN A 123 -7.88 16.28 -7.92
N THR A 124 -8.86 15.42 -8.24
CA THR A 124 -8.60 14.05 -8.69
C THR A 124 -7.90 14.03 -10.05
N GLN A 125 -8.32 14.88 -10.98
CA GLN A 125 -7.69 15.02 -12.29
C GLN A 125 -6.24 15.53 -12.18
N ASP A 126 -5.99 16.55 -11.37
CA ASP A 126 -4.63 17.07 -11.11
C ASP A 126 -3.72 15.99 -10.53
N LEU A 127 -4.21 15.25 -9.53
CA LEU A 127 -3.48 14.14 -8.94
C LEU A 127 -3.15 13.04 -9.95
N LEU A 128 -4.11 12.65 -10.79
CA LEU A 128 -3.86 11.68 -11.86
C LEU A 128 -2.82 12.17 -12.85
N HIS A 129 -2.83 13.45 -13.24
CA HIS A 129 -1.80 14.02 -14.11
C HIS A 129 -0.40 13.94 -13.47
N LYS A 130 -0.27 14.21 -12.18
CA LYS A 130 0.99 14.07 -11.45
C LYS A 130 1.48 12.62 -11.44
N LEU A 131 0.61 11.67 -11.11
CA LEU A 131 0.95 10.24 -11.12
C LEU A 131 1.30 9.75 -12.54
N GLN A 132 0.59 10.21 -13.57
CA GLN A 132 0.90 9.90 -14.97
C GLN A 132 2.27 10.41 -15.39
N ALA A 133 2.64 11.62 -14.95
CA ALA A 133 3.94 12.22 -15.28
C ALA A 133 5.13 11.45 -14.67
N ARG A 134 4.91 10.72 -13.59
CA ARG A 134 5.91 9.88 -12.93
C ARG A 134 5.91 8.43 -13.38
N ARG A 135 5.01 8.09 -14.28
CA ARG A 135 4.95 6.73 -14.83
C ARG A 135 6.11 6.48 -15.79
N ASP A 136 6.76 5.32 -15.67
CA ASP A 136 7.68 4.86 -16.69
C ASP A 136 6.92 4.65 -18.01
N PRO A 137 7.31 5.31 -19.10
CA PRO A 137 6.64 5.15 -20.40
C PRO A 137 6.66 3.73 -20.96
N ALA A 138 7.60 2.90 -20.53
CA ALA A 138 7.70 1.50 -20.94
C ALA A 138 6.67 0.58 -20.24
N LEU A 139 6.04 1.05 -19.16
CA LEU A 139 5.08 0.26 -18.40
C LEU A 139 3.64 0.63 -18.76
N SER A 140 2.82 -0.39 -18.96
CA SER A 140 1.36 -0.27 -19.10
C SER A 140 0.67 -0.82 -17.85
N GLY A 141 -0.47 -0.26 -17.45
CA GLY A 141 -1.22 -0.76 -16.30
C GLY A 141 -1.96 0.36 -15.56
N PRO A 142 -2.73 0.04 -14.53
CA PRO A 142 -3.46 1.02 -13.75
C PRO A 142 -2.52 1.90 -12.91
N LEU A 143 -2.97 3.10 -12.56
CA LEU A 143 -2.37 3.95 -11.54
C LEU A 143 -3.00 3.63 -10.19
N LEU A 144 -2.20 3.63 -9.13
CA LEU A 144 -2.71 3.50 -7.77
C LEU A 144 -3.10 4.87 -7.23
N LEU A 145 -4.39 5.07 -7.02
CA LEU A 145 -4.94 6.26 -6.37
C LEU A 145 -5.41 5.89 -4.98
N THR A 146 -4.68 6.33 -3.96
CA THR A 146 -5.07 6.12 -2.56
C THR A 146 -6.13 7.15 -2.14
N HIS A 147 -7.02 6.77 -1.23
CA HIS A 147 -7.99 7.66 -0.64
C HIS A 147 -8.19 7.33 0.83
N GLY A 148 -7.93 8.29 1.69
CA GLY A 148 -8.03 8.15 3.14
C GLY A 148 -6.85 8.78 3.86
N GLY A 149 -6.76 8.54 5.16
CA GLY A 149 -5.68 9.02 6.00
C GLY A 149 -6.02 8.85 7.48
N ASP A 150 -5.09 9.23 8.32
CA ASP A 150 -5.23 9.11 9.77
C ASP A 150 -6.39 9.97 10.29
N HIS A 151 -7.16 9.39 11.20
CA HIS A 151 -8.29 10.07 11.88
C HIS A 151 -9.42 10.53 10.96
N LEU A 152 -9.54 9.95 9.76
CA LEU A 152 -10.58 10.30 8.82
C LEU A 152 -11.69 9.24 8.78
N ALA A 153 -12.92 9.72 8.83
CA ALA A 153 -14.07 8.89 8.56
C ALA A 153 -14.22 8.65 7.04
N PRO A 154 -14.73 7.48 6.61
CA PRO A 154 -15.07 7.26 5.22
C PRO A 154 -16.05 8.34 4.71
N HIS A 155 -15.78 8.86 3.51
CA HIS A 155 -16.64 9.87 2.91
C HIS A 155 -17.97 9.24 2.46
N PRO A 156 -19.15 9.78 2.89
CA PRO A 156 -20.45 9.15 2.62
C PRO A 156 -20.78 8.99 1.13
N GLN A 157 -20.24 9.86 0.29
CA GLN A 157 -20.46 9.86 -1.16
C GLN A 157 -19.29 9.24 -1.95
N LEU A 158 -18.33 8.58 -1.30
CA LEU A 158 -17.14 8.06 -1.97
C LEU A 158 -17.48 7.19 -3.17
N ALA A 159 -18.35 6.19 -2.99
CA ALA A 159 -18.75 5.29 -4.06
C ALA A 159 -19.41 6.02 -5.23
N ALA A 160 -20.33 6.94 -4.95
CA ALA A 160 -21.00 7.74 -5.99
C ALA A 160 -20.05 8.64 -6.75
N ARG A 161 -19.06 9.24 -6.07
CA ARG A 161 -18.04 10.07 -6.71
C ARG A 161 -17.07 9.25 -7.57
N MET A 162 -16.70 8.05 -7.11
CA MET A 162 -15.92 7.12 -7.93
C MET A 162 -16.66 6.72 -9.19
N GLU A 163 -17.97 6.46 -9.07
CA GLU A 163 -18.83 6.11 -10.19
C GLU A 163 -18.96 7.26 -11.19
N ASP A 164 -19.21 8.49 -10.73
CA ASP A 164 -19.25 9.71 -11.57
C ASP A 164 -17.91 9.97 -12.25
N PHE A 165 -16.79 9.77 -11.54
CA PHE A 165 -15.46 9.93 -12.13
C PHE A 165 -15.18 8.92 -13.25
N ASN A 166 -15.58 7.67 -13.09
CA ASN A 166 -15.36 6.61 -14.08
C ASN A 166 -16.26 6.73 -15.33
N GLN A 167 -17.35 7.52 -15.27
CA GLN A 167 -18.25 7.75 -16.40
C GLN A 167 -17.82 8.90 -17.32
N ARG A 168 -16.82 9.68 -16.93
CA ARG A 168 -16.30 10.86 -17.65
C ARG A 168 -14.98 10.58 -18.34
#